data_345f8e5c7b1b3c2f77b0e701a667aaf2
#
_entry.id   345f8e5c7b1b3c2f77b0e701a667aaf2
#
_cell.length_a   1.000
_cell.length_b   1.000
_cell.length_c   1.000
_cell.angle_alpha   90.00
_cell.angle_beta   90.00
_cell.angle_gamma   90.00
#
_symmetry.space_group_name_H-M   'P 1'
#
loop_
_entity.id
_entity.type
_entity.pdbx_description
1 polymer ?
#
loop_
_entity_poly.entity_id
_entity_poly.type
_entity_poly.pdbx_seq_one_letter_code
_entity_poly.pdbx_strand_id
1 'polypeptide(L)'
;MKKINFNKISIKNFLSVGKEPVTVDFKTGLHIITGLNKDKEDRRNGVGKSTIADAIYFAIFGSTLRELKKEHVVNNTIRENCEVILDFEIVDYNSKDEYQIIRTLEPSRCYIYKNGENKTRDSIINTNEYINEKINCSPDIFQNCVIMTVNNTTPFMAKKKIEKRKFIEGIFNLEIFSNMLQTLRDEYNDINKNFDIESNTHTEVDKSLTLQISAKESYNVEREAKKEKYTTRKQNNSKELEVLDIKLKTFKGIDVKQIEADIVTLTKKTEKTDKDIKALRDKTSSFRTQKEIKEKDYKRIGTDKDMCPVCLHKLEDKDKNHIKEEKQKIKDEIEVLTSNIKSNLSEEEKLSEHELKLYKAIELLKGKINTYKVEEREMENVKSRVSQLNVWQKELDIDLAELSKANTQHDKVITEITKRLEEIKVSLEKTKNHLNMLDAVKFVLSEEGVKSYIVKKILQLFNSKLAYYLKKMDSNCICIFNEYFEEEIIDEKGKPCSYFNFSGAERKNIDLACLFAFMDIRRLQGNIAFNFSIYDELFDSSLDEKGVELVLGILRERIEKYNECIMVISHRKESVKFASGDIIFLEKRNGITKRIEFSEY
;
A
#
# COMPACT_ATOMS: atom_id res chain seq x y z
N MET A 1 -5.30 11.27 -2.98
CA MET A 1 -4.12 10.46 -3.39
C MET A 1 -2.89 11.08 -2.80
N LYS A 2 -2.21 10.38 -1.91
CA LYS A 2 -0.99 10.85 -1.29
C LYS A 2 0.15 10.83 -2.29
N LYS A 3 0.83 11.96 -2.52
CA LYS A 3 2.01 12.05 -3.36
C LYS A 3 3.24 12.28 -2.49
N ILE A 4 4.26 11.54 -2.73
CA ILE A 4 5.58 11.78 -2.18
C ILE A 4 6.43 12.42 -3.27
N ASN A 5 6.82 13.66 -3.04
CA ASN A 5 7.76 14.36 -3.90
C ASN A 5 9.11 14.40 -3.22
N PHE A 6 10.08 13.76 -3.81
CA PHE A 6 11.47 13.98 -3.44
C PHE A 6 11.90 15.33 -3.97
N ASN A 7 12.55 16.12 -3.11
CA ASN A 7 13.00 17.47 -3.44
C ASN A 7 14.51 17.50 -3.64
N LYS A 8 15.25 16.88 -2.72
CA LYS A 8 16.72 16.97 -2.72
C LYS A 8 17.34 15.83 -1.95
N ILE A 9 18.51 15.39 -2.38
CA ILE A 9 19.38 14.50 -1.61
C ILE A 9 20.77 15.10 -1.49
N SER A 10 21.37 14.99 -0.29
CA SER A 10 22.77 15.30 -0.03
C SER A 10 23.49 14.08 0.49
N ILE A 11 24.61 13.76 -0.09
CA ILE A 11 25.35 12.52 0.15
C ILE A 11 26.78 12.88 0.51
N LYS A 12 27.26 12.43 1.68
CA LYS A 12 28.60 12.72 2.18
C LYS A 12 29.20 11.45 2.80
N ASN A 13 30.46 11.20 2.49
CA ASN A 13 31.23 10.05 3.00
C ASN A 13 30.51 8.68 2.83
N PHE A 14 29.72 8.56 1.79
CA PHE A 14 28.89 7.39 1.51
C PHE A 14 29.39 6.67 0.26
N LEU A 15 29.71 5.39 0.35
CA LEU A 15 30.31 4.58 -0.70
C LEU A 15 31.53 5.29 -1.35
N SER A 16 31.41 5.68 -2.61
CA SER A 16 32.49 6.38 -3.33
C SER A 16 32.49 7.91 -3.10
N VAL A 17 31.46 8.50 -2.54
CA VAL A 17 31.37 9.94 -2.27
C VAL A 17 32.24 10.31 -1.07
N GLY A 18 33.00 11.40 -1.19
CA GLY A 18 33.93 11.87 -0.16
C GLY A 18 33.39 12.93 0.76
N LYS A 19 34.31 13.76 1.32
CA LYS A 19 33.99 14.84 2.28
C LYS A 19 33.12 15.95 1.71
N GLU A 20 33.31 16.26 0.44
CA GLU A 20 32.47 17.23 -0.26
C GLU A 20 31.13 16.56 -0.59
N PRO A 21 30.01 17.12 -0.13
CA PRO A 21 28.72 16.49 -0.35
C PRO A 21 28.33 16.56 -1.83
N VAL A 22 27.86 15.43 -2.35
CA VAL A 22 27.17 15.37 -3.65
C VAL A 22 25.72 15.64 -3.41
N THR A 23 25.24 16.77 -3.93
CA THR A 23 23.86 17.20 -3.79
C THR A 23 23.13 17.05 -5.13
N VAL A 24 21.91 16.52 -5.10
CA VAL A 24 21.06 16.33 -6.28
C VAL A 24 19.66 16.84 -5.97
N ASP A 25 19.19 17.76 -6.80
CA ASP A 25 17.81 18.27 -6.74
C ASP A 25 16.93 17.45 -7.68
N PHE A 26 15.74 17.08 -7.20
CA PHE A 26 14.78 16.27 -7.95
C PHE A 26 13.74 17.13 -8.66
N LYS A 27 14.18 17.79 -9.73
CA LYS A 27 13.31 18.60 -10.58
C LYS A 27 12.56 17.74 -11.58
N THR A 28 11.42 18.23 -12.06
CA THR A 28 10.70 17.58 -13.16
C THR A 28 11.55 17.54 -14.43
N GLY A 29 11.60 16.41 -15.08
CA GLY A 29 12.33 16.25 -16.33
C GLY A 29 13.11 14.95 -16.41
N LEU A 30 13.75 14.71 -17.54
CA LEU A 30 14.69 13.62 -17.75
C LEU A 30 16.10 14.11 -17.44
N HIS A 31 16.63 13.61 -16.34
CA HIS A 31 17.98 13.92 -15.88
C HIS A 31 18.92 12.77 -16.21
N ILE A 32 20.12 13.09 -16.64
CA ILE A 32 21.12 12.08 -16.95
C ILE A 32 22.23 12.12 -15.91
N ILE A 33 22.50 10.98 -15.29
CA ILE A 33 23.62 10.78 -14.37
C ILE A 33 24.74 10.10 -15.15
N THR A 34 25.83 10.81 -15.37
CA THR A 34 27.00 10.31 -16.06
C THR A 34 28.28 10.79 -15.38
N GLY A 35 29.44 10.44 -15.89
CA GLY A 35 30.67 10.93 -15.32
C GLY A 35 31.91 10.22 -15.82
N LEU A 36 33.07 10.65 -15.33
CA LEU A 36 34.38 10.17 -15.71
C LEU A 36 35.17 9.69 -14.50
N ASN A 37 35.87 8.57 -14.68
CA ASN A 37 36.77 8.01 -13.68
C ASN A 37 38.23 8.36 -14.06
N LYS A 38 38.73 9.42 -13.45
CA LYS A 38 40.10 9.91 -13.65
C LYS A 38 41.17 8.94 -13.12
N ASP A 39 40.77 8.02 -12.24
CA ASP A 39 41.67 6.97 -11.74
C ASP A 39 41.88 5.82 -12.76
N LYS A 40 41.06 5.77 -13.82
CA LYS A 40 41.03 4.72 -14.82
C LYS A 40 40.91 5.28 -16.23
N GLU A 41 41.85 6.11 -16.64
CA GLU A 41 41.96 6.62 -18.02
C GLU A 41 40.61 7.19 -18.55
N ASP A 42 39.91 7.98 -17.74
CA ASP A 42 38.65 8.62 -18.10
C ASP A 42 37.51 7.65 -18.48
N ARG A 43 37.55 6.40 -18.01
CA ARG A 43 36.46 5.45 -18.20
C ARG A 43 35.19 5.94 -17.49
N ARG A 44 34.07 5.64 -18.10
CA ARG A 44 32.76 6.03 -17.53
C ARG A 44 32.22 5.06 -16.50
N ASN A 45 32.86 3.90 -16.32
CA ASN A 45 32.49 2.88 -15.35
C ASN A 45 33.24 3.08 -14.02
N GLY A 46 32.58 2.68 -12.93
CA GLY A 46 33.16 2.77 -11.58
C GLY A 46 33.26 4.19 -11.02
N VAL A 47 32.54 5.15 -11.58
CA VAL A 47 32.50 6.55 -11.13
C VAL A 47 31.71 6.74 -9.84
N GLY A 48 30.83 5.79 -9.50
CA GLY A 48 29.93 5.92 -8.34
C GLY A 48 28.54 6.48 -8.69
N LYS A 49 28.10 6.34 -9.93
CA LYS A 49 26.79 6.84 -10.39
C LYS A 49 25.62 6.20 -9.61
N SER A 50 25.64 4.88 -9.47
CA SER A 50 24.63 4.11 -8.74
C SER A 50 24.61 4.41 -7.22
N THR A 51 25.64 5.10 -6.71
CA THR A 51 25.68 5.57 -5.30
C THR A 51 24.50 6.48 -4.97
N ILE A 52 23.99 7.24 -5.94
CA ILE A 52 22.81 8.11 -5.74
C ILE A 52 21.57 7.26 -5.46
N ALA A 53 21.37 6.18 -6.22
CA ALA A 53 20.28 5.24 -6.02
C ALA A 53 20.38 4.51 -4.66
N ASP A 54 21.58 4.02 -4.33
CA ASP A 54 21.85 3.42 -3.02
C ASP A 54 21.61 4.40 -1.86
N ALA A 55 21.95 5.68 -2.02
CA ALA A 55 21.77 6.70 -0.99
C ALA A 55 20.30 7.02 -0.74
N ILE A 56 19.47 7.12 -1.79
CA ILE A 56 18.01 7.32 -1.65
C ILE A 56 17.40 6.14 -0.90
N TYR A 57 17.74 4.93 -1.32
CA TYR A 57 17.26 3.72 -0.69
C TYR A 57 17.72 3.61 0.77
N PHE A 58 18.98 3.93 1.03
CA PHE A 58 19.56 3.93 2.37
C PHE A 58 18.88 4.97 3.27
N ALA A 59 18.60 6.17 2.77
CA ALA A 59 17.90 7.20 3.53
C ALA A 59 16.54 6.70 4.03
N ILE A 60 15.79 5.97 3.19
CA ILE A 60 14.45 5.49 3.51
C ILE A 60 14.51 4.23 4.38
N PHE A 61 15.21 3.19 3.93
CA PHE A 61 15.13 1.84 4.51
C PHE A 61 16.29 1.50 5.47
N GLY A 62 17.37 2.28 5.47
CA GLY A 62 18.53 2.04 6.35
C GLY A 62 19.47 0.94 5.89
N SER A 63 19.24 0.38 4.69
CA SER A 63 20.10 -0.57 3.98
C SER A 63 20.39 -0.05 2.57
N THR A 64 21.42 -0.57 1.92
CA THR A 64 21.70 -0.28 0.51
C THR A 64 20.96 -1.28 -0.39
N LEU A 65 20.76 -0.94 -1.66
CA LEU A 65 20.19 -1.84 -2.68
C LEU A 65 20.97 -3.16 -2.81
N ARG A 66 22.26 -3.12 -2.50
CA ARG A 66 23.18 -4.27 -2.58
C ARG A 66 23.32 -5.02 -1.25
N GLU A 67 22.53 -4.65 -0.25
CA GLU A 67 22.57 -5.24 1.10
C GLU A 67 23.98 -5.28 1.73
N LEU A 68 24.75 -4.22 1.49
CA LEU A 68 26.09 -4.10 2.01
C LEU A 68 26.08 -3.99 3.54
N LYS A 69 27.07 -4.59 4.20
CA LYS A 69 27.29 -4.37 5.63
C LYS A 69 27.61 -2.90 5.89
N LYS A 70 27.19 -2.36 7.03
CA LYS A 70 27.34 -0.94 7.39
C LYS A 70 28.77 -0.42 7.25
N GLU A 71 29.75 -1.23 7.62
CA GLU A 71 31.19 -0.94 7.48
C GLU A 71 31.66 -0.72 6.02
N HIS A 72 30.93 -1.30 5.05
CA HIS A 72 31.21 -1.13 3.62
C HIS A 72 30.39 0.00 2.98
N VAL A 73 29.45 0.57 3.71
CA VAL A 73 28.63 1.71 3.26
C VAL A 73 29.37 3.02 3.47
N VAL A 74 30.12 3.15 4.55
CA VAL A 74 30.98 4.31 4.81
C VAL A 74 32.14 4.33 3.80
N ASN A 75 32.47 5.52 3.30
CA ASN A 75 33.58 5.68 2.35
C ASN A 75 34.86 5.05 2.93
N ASN A 76 35.45 4.13 2.19
CA ASN A 76 36.58 3.31 2.63
C ASN A 76 37.90 4.09 2.87
N THR A 77 38.03 5.30 2.31
CA THR A 77 39.14 6.20 2.50
C THR A 77 38.97 7.05 3.76
N ILE A 78 37.75 7.53 4.01
CA ILE A 78 37.45 8.50 5.08
C ILE A 78 37.06 7.78 6.38
N ARG A 79 36.26 6.72 6.29
CA ARG A 79 35.85 5.79 7.36
C ARG A 79 35.07 6.42 8.53
N GLU A 80 34.56 7.62 8.37
CA GLU A 80 33.83 8.33 9.41
C GLU A 80 32.83 9.32 8.83
N ASN A 81 31.88 9.76 9.66
CA ASN A 81 30.95 10.84 9.37
C ASN A 81 30.21 10.66 8.04
N CYS A 82 29.76 9.42 7.77
CA CYS A 82 28.88 9.15 6.65
C CYS A 82 27.51 9.77 6.93
N GLU A 83 27.00 10.54 5.97
CA GLU A 83 25.74 11.25 6.11
C GLU A 83 24.96 11.25 4.80
N VAL A 84 23.68 10.90 4.88
CA VAL A 84 22.72 11.05 3.80
C VAL A 84 21.52 11.84 4.30
N ILE A 85 21.21 12.94 3.63
CA ILE A 85 20.06 13.80 3.91
C ILE A 85 19.11 13.73 2.73
N LEU A 86 17.87 13.37 2.99
CA LEU A 86 16.81 13.27 1.98
C LEU A 86 15.66 14.21 2.37
N ASP A 87 15.44 15.22 1.53
CA ASP A 87 14.32 16.14 1.64
C ASP A 87 13.20 15.70 0.73
N PHE A 88 12.00 15.58 1.27
CA PHE A 88 10.81 15.23 0.50
C PHE A 88 9.57 15.86 1.11
N GLU A 89 8.54 15.94 0.33
CA GLU A 89 7.24 16.41 0.78
C GLU A 89 6.16 15.35 0.57
N ILE A 90 5.29 15.29 1.52
CA ILE A 90 4.08 14.50 1.42
C ILE A 90 2.92 15.44 1.18
N VAL A 91 2.32 15.27 0.02
CA VAL A 91 1.28 16.13 -0.48
C VAL A 91 -0.01 15.35 -0.48
N ASP A 92 -0.96 15.75 0.35
CA ASP A 92 -2.29 15.17 0.45
C ASP A 92 -3.35 16.25 0.14
N TYR A 93 -4.61 15.89 0.01
CA TYR A 93 -5.71 16.75 -0.46
C TYR A 93 -5.81 18.12 0.21
N ASN A 94 -5.43 18.25 1.47
CA ASN A 94 -5.53 19.50 2.24
C ASN A 94 -4.23 19.86 2.97
N SER A 95 -3.17 19.10 2.82
CA SER A 95 -1.91 19.36 3.53
C SER A 95 -0.70 19.11 2.66
N LYS A 96 0.27 19.96 2.83
CA LYS A 96 1.63 19.76 2.37
C LYS A 96 2.50 19.68 3.61
N ASP A 97 3.06 18.52 3.86
CA ASP A 97 4.01 18.30 4.94
C ASP A 97 5.41 18.11 4.34
N GLU A 98 6.36 18.89 4.80
CA GLU A 98 7.76 18.77 4.43
C GLU A 98 8.48 17.85 5.40
N TYR A 99 9.25 16.92 4.85
CA TYR A 99 10.01 15.96 5.63
C TYR A 99 11.49 16.02 5.25
N GLN A 100 12.33 15.83 6.25
CA GLN A 100 13.75 15.63 6.07
C GLN A 100 14.18 14.41 6.86
N ILE A 101 14.81 13.44 6.19
CA ILE A 101 15.47 12.31 6.83
C ILE A 101 16.97 12.57 6.81
N ILE A 102 17.61 12.47 7.98
CA ILE A 102 19.06 12.52 8.12
C ILE A 102 19.51 11.18 8.67
N ARG A 103 20.29 10.47 7.89
CA ARG A 103 20.83 9.17 8.31
C ARG A 103 22.34 9.21 8.29
N THR A 104 22.93 8.81 9.40
CA THR A 104 24.40 8.80 9.54
C THR A 104 24.93 7.40 9.91
N LEU A 105 26.18 7.16 9.52
CA LEU A 105 26.97 6.03 10.00
C LEU A 105 28.31 6.56 10.49
N GLU A 106 28.85 5.92 11.52
CA GLU A 106 30.06 6.33 12.21
C GLU A 106 30.03 7.81 12.68
N PRO A 107 29.12 8.14 13.62
CA PRO A 107 28.21 7.28 14.40
C PRO A 107 26.87 6.95 13.71
N SER A 108 26.28 5.77 14.00
CA SER A 108 25.01 5.33 13.43
C SER A 108 23.83 6.06 14.09
N ARG A 109 23.13 6.92 13.35
CA ARG A 109 21.94 7.66 13.81
C ARG A 109 20.93 7.80 12.67
N CYS A 110 19.68 8.01 13.05
CA CYS A 110 18.59 8.30 12.12
C CYS A 110 17.67 9.36 12.72
N TYR A 111 17.53 10.46 12.03
CA TYR A 111 16.65 11.56 12.42
C TYR A 111 15.59 11.78 11.35
N ILE A 112 14.40 12.17 11.78
CA ILE A 112 13.34 12.61 10.89
C ILE A 112 12.70 13.90 11.42
N TYR A 113 12.57 14.86 10.55
CA TYR A 113 11.92 16.13 10.80
C TYR A 113 10.66 16.24 9.96
N LYS A 114 9.63 16.88 10.49
CA LYS A 114 8.39 17.21 9.80
C LYS A 114 8.13 18.70 9.97
N ASN A 115 8.06 19.46 8.89
CA ASN A 115 7.87 20.92 8.89
C ASN A 115 8.87 21.64 9.83
N GLY A 116 10.11 21.16 9.87
CA GLY A 116 11.16 21.66 10.75
C GLY A 116 11.14 21.11 12.19
N GLU A 117 10.06 20.46 12.62
CA GLU A 117 9.97 19.84 13.95
C GLU A 117 10.59 18.44 13.97
N ASN A 118 11.37 18.15 15.00
CA ASN A 118 11.95 16.82 15.20
C ASN A 118 10.86 15.79 15.57
N LYS A 119 10.71 14.77 14.75
CA LYS A 119 9.78 13.64 14.95
C LYS A 119 10.51 12.30 15.14
N THR A 120 11.80 12.35 15.38
CA THR A 120 12.63 11.17 15.66
C THR A 120 12.09 10.42 16.89
N ARG A 121 12.08 9.10 16.81
CA ARG A 121 11.65 8.23 17.89
C ARG A 121 12.85 7.88 18.79
N ASP A 122 12.55 7.22 19.88
CA ASP A 122 13.49 6.79 20.93
C ASP A 122 14.59 5.82 20.43
N SER A 123 14.30 5.08 19.36
CA SER A 123 15.25 4.15 18.74
C SER A 123 15.29 4.30 17.21
N ILE A 124 16.39 3.83 16.60
CA ILE A 124 16.51 3.75 15.13
C ILE A 124 15.43 2.83 14.57
N ILE A 125 15.07 1.74 15.25
CA ILE A 125 14.04 0.80 14.83
C ILE A 125 12.69 1.51 14.78
N ASN A 126 12.27 2.16 15.84
CA ASN A 126 11.00 2.87 15.93
C ASN A 126 10.95 4.08 14.98
N THR A 127 12.10 4.71 14.74
CA THR A 127 12.23 5.78 13.72
C THR A 127 12.05 5.22 12.31
N ASN A 128 12.63 4.04 12.02
CA ASN A 128 12.43 3.36 10.73
C ASN A 128 10.97 2.95 10.51
N GLU A 129 10.29 2.44 11.53
CA GLU A 129 8.87 2.12 11.47
C GLU A 129 8.04 3.37 11.16
N TYR A 130 8.34 4.49 11.81
CA TYR A 130 7.69 5.77 11.52
C TYR A 130 7.95 6.26 10.08
N ILE A 131 9.19 6.14 9.58
CA ILE A 131 9.52 6.47 8.18
C ILE A 131 8.73 5.55 7.23
N ASN A 132 8.74 4.24 7.49
CA ASN A 132 8.02 3.26 6.67
C ASN A 132 6.51 3.51 6.66
N GLU A 133 5.92 3.89 7.79
CA GLU A 133 4.51 4.31 7.86
C GLU A 133 4.21 5.53 6.97
N LYS A 134 5.11 6.52 6.95
CA LYS A 134 4.92 7.73 6.13
C LYS A 134 5.14 7.48 4.65
N ILE A 135 6.17 6.71 4.31
CA ILE A 135 6.46 6.30 2.94
C ILE A 135 5.44 5.27 2.43
N ASN A 136 4.96 4.39 3.31
CA ASN A 136 3.97 3.32 3.03
C ASN A 136 4.27 2.56 1.73
N CYS A 137 5.50 2.12 1.59
CA CYS A 137 5.99 1.38 0.43
C CYS A 137 6.99 0.33 0.91
N SER A 138 6.76 -0.91 0.55
CA SER A 138 7.73 -1.96 0.89
C SER A 138 9.05 -1.80 0.12
N PRO A 139 10.17 -2.26 0.69
CA PRO A 139 11.47 -2.25 0.01
C PRO A 139 11.43 -2.88 -1.38
N ASP A 140 10.76 -4.03 -1.53
CA ASP A 140 10.64 -4.76 -2.80
C ASP A 140 9.87 -3.96 -3.86
N ILE A 141 8.79 -3.30 -3.47
CA ILE A 141 8.03 -2.42 -4.37
C ILE A 141 8.86 -1.20 -4.77
N PHE A 142 9.58 -0.60 -3.82
CA PHE A 142 10.40 0.57 -4.09
C PHE A 142 11.55 0.23 -5.07
N GLN A 143 12.21 -0.92 -4.88
CA GLN A 143 13.25 -1.41 -5.79
C GLN A 143 12.74 -1.73 -7.19
N ASN A 144 11.53 -2.23 -7.33
CA ASN A 144 11.00 -2.66 -8.62
C ASN A 144 10.20 -1.59 -9.35
N CYS A 145 9.69 -0.56 -8.66
CA CYS A 145 8.83 0.48 -9.26
C CYS A 145 9.44 1.89 -9.22
N VAL A 146 10.44 2.15 -8.38
CA VAL A 146 11.04 3.48 -8.22
C VAL A 146 12.51 3.47 -8.61
N ILE A 147 13.27 2.45 -8.21
CA ILE A 147 14.69 2.30 -8.53
C ILE A 147 14.90 1.02 -9.33
N MET A 148 15.03 1.14 -10.63
CA MET A 148 15.32 0.02 -11.51
C MET A 148 16.84 -0.10 -11.72
N THR A 149 17.45 -1.14 -11.16
CA THR A 149 18.85 -1.47 -11.38
C THR A 149 18.97 -2.79 -12.11
N VAL A 150 19.69 -2.81 -13.23
CA VAL A 150 19.87 -4.02 -14.07
C VAL A 150 20.62 -5.13 -13.35
N ASN A 151 21.53 -4.76 -12.44
CA ASN A 151 22.49 -5.70 -11.86
C ASN A 151 22.08 -6.28 -10.49
N ASN A 152 21.06 -5.75 -9.83
CA ASN A 152 20.75 -6.11 -8.44
C ASN A 152 19.32 -6.61 -8.20
N THR A 153 18.45 -6.58 -9.19
CA THR A 153 17.06 -7.06 -9.05
C THR A 153 16.74 -8.08 -10.13
N THR A 154 16.23 -9.22 -9.73
CA THR A 154 15.63 -10.17 -10.68
C THR A 154 14.43 -9.50 -11.33
N PRO A 155 14.41 -9.32 -12.67
CA PRO A 155 13.25 -8.74 -13.35
C PRO A 155 11.96 -9.46 -12.97
N PHE A 156 10.86 -8.74 -12.94
CA PHE A 156 9.57 -9.32 -12.56
C PHE A 156 9.25 -10.59 -13.37
N MET A 157 9.51 -10.57 -14.67
CA MET A 157 9.25 -11.70 -15.56
C MET A 157 10.11 -12.93 -15.24
N ALA A 158 11.32 -12.73 -14.73
CA ALA A 158 12.21 -13.82 -14.34
C ALA A 158 11.96 -14.37 -12.92
N LYS A 159 11.11 -13.70 -12.12
CA LYS A 159 10.74 -14.18 -10.77
C LYS A 159 9.94 -15.48 -10.83
N LYS A 160 10.05 -16.29 -9.77
CA LYS A 160 9.20 -17.50 -9.61
C LYS A 160 7.73 -17.10 -9.43
N LYS A 161 6.80 -17.98 -9.81
CA LYS A 161 5.34 -17.76 -9.70
C LYS A 161 4.90 -17.23 -8.32
N ILE A 162 5.39 -17.83 -7.24
CA ILE A 162 5.06 -17.40 -5.86
C ILE A 162 5.55 -15.98 -5.58
N GLU A 163 6.73 -15.62 -6.07
CA GLU A 163 7.32 -14.28 -5.89
C GLU A 163 6.58 -13.24 -6.74
N LYS A 164 6.21 -13.60 -7.99
CA LYS A 164 5.36 -12.77 -8.86
C LYS A 164 4.03 -12.44 -8.18
N ARG A 165 3.38 -13.47 -7.63
CA ARG A 165 2.12 -13.33 -6.92
C ARG A 165 2.25 -12.41 -5.70
N LYS A 166 3.23 -12.66 -4.82
CA LYS A 166 3.48 -11.80 -3.65
C LYS A 166 3.76 -10.35 -4.03
N PHE A 167 4.55 -10.14 -5.08
CA PHE A 167 4.85 -8.80 -5.59
C PHE A 167 3.58 -8.06 -6.03
N ILE A 168 2.73 -8.73 -6.81
CA ILE A 168 1.47 -8.16 -7.29
C ILE A 168 0.50 -7.93 -6.12
N GLU A 169 0.36 -8.88 -5.20
CA GLU A 169 -0.46 -8.73 -3.99
C GLU A 169 0.00 -7.54 -3.15
N GLY A 170 1.31 -7.33 -3.02
CA GLY A 170 1.87 -6.17 -2.33
C GLY A 170 1.59 -4.85 -3.05
N ILE A 171 1.77 -4.78 -4.38
CA ILE A 171 1.43 -3.59 -5.18
C ILE A 171 -0.02 -3.18 -4.97
N PHE A 172 -0.93 -4.17 -4.90
CA PHE A 172 -2.37 -3.94 -4.84
C PHE A 172 -2.94 -3.89 -3.43
N ASN A 173 -2.10 -3.98 -2.39
CA ASN A 173 -2.53 -4.06 -0.99
C ASN A 173 -3.57 -5.18 -0.74
N LEU A 174 -3.49 -6.27 -1.49
CA LEU A 174 -4.39 -7.40 -1.34
C LEU A 174 -4.15 -8.18 -0.04
N GLU A 175 -3.04 -7.91 0.65
CA GLU A 175 -2.74 -8.44 2.00
C GLU A 175 -3.84 -8.10 3.01
N ILE A 176 -4.59 -7.00 2.78
CA ILE A 176 -5.72 -6.63 3.64
C ILE A 176 -6.75 -7.76 3.71
N PHE A 177 -7.02 -8.45 2.58
CA PHE A 177 -7.95 -9.58 2.57
C PHE A 177 -7.41 -10.77 3.37
N SER A 178 -6.11 -11.01 3.32
CA SER A 178 -5.47 -12.07 4.10
C SER A 178 -5.53 -11.76 5.60
N ASN A 179 -5.33 -10.49 5.98
CA ASN A 179 -5.44 -10.05 7.37
C ASN A 179 -6.90 -10.11 7.86
N MET A 180 -7.84 -9.65 7.05
CA MET A 180 -9.28 -9.77 7.35
C MET A 180 -9.70 -11.23 7.50
N LEU A 181 -9.21 -12.11 6.61
CA LEU A 181 -9.47 -13.54 6.69
C LEU A 181 -8.86 -14.17 7.96
N GLN A 182 -7.70 -13.71 8.38
CA GLN A 182 -7.08 -14.16 9.64
C GLN A 182 -7.94 -13.75 10.84
N THR A 183 -8.31 -12.47 10.94
CA THR A 183 -9.19 -11.97 12.00
C THR A 183 -10.51 -12.72 12.06
N LEU A 184 -11.11 -12.98 10.90
CA LEU A 184 -12.35 -13.74 10.78
C LEU A 184 -12.19 -15.20 11.22
N ARG A 185 -11.04 -15.82 10.95
CA ARG A 185 -10.74 -17.18 11.43
C ARG A 185 -10.64 -17.23 12.94
N ASP A 186 -10.03 -16.23 13.55
CA ASP A 186 -9.91 -16.14 15.00
C ASP A 186 -11.30 -15.98 15.63
N GLU A 187 -12.12 -15.07 15.09
CA GLU A 187 -13.51 -14.88 15.52
C GLU A 187 -14.37 -16.14 15.32
N TYR A 188 -14.24 -16.79 14.16
CA TYR A 188 -14.93 -18.06 13.87
C TYR A 188 -14.55 -19.14 14.88
N ASN A 189 -13.25 -19.26 15.20
CA ASN A 189 -12.78 -20.26 16.16
C ASN A 189 -13.34 -20.01 17.56
N ASP A 190 -13.43 -18.74 17.98
CA ASP A 190 -13.97 -18.39 19.30
C ASP A 190 -15.48 -18.64 19.38
N ILE A 191 -16.23 -18.32 18.34
CA ILE A 191 -17.66 -18.59 18.28
C ILE A 191 -17.92 -20.10 18.17
N ASN A 192 -17.12 -20.81 17.40
CA ASN A 192 -17.24 -22.27 17.29
C ASN A 192 -16.97 -22.98 18.61
N LYS A 193 -15.97 -22.53 19.39
CA LYS A 193 -15.76 -23.02 20.75
C LYS A 193 -16.98 -22.79 21.63
N ASN A 194 -17.59 -21.61 21.53
CA ASN A 194 -18.81 -21.29 22.28
C ASN A 194 -19.98 -22.18 21.86
N PHE A 195 -20.13 -22.43 20.55
CA PHE A 195 -21.11 -23.36 20.02
C PHE A 195 -20.91 -24.78 20.56
N ASP A 196 -19.65 -25.25 20.61
CA ASP A 196 -19.32 -26.58 21.15
C ASP A 196 -19.67 -26.67 22.65
N ILE A 197 -19.41 -25.61 23.41
CA ILE A 197 -19.78 -25.54 24.84
C ILE A 197 -21.30 -25.58 25.00
N GLU A 198 -22.05 -24.77 24.23
CA GLU A 198 -23.52 -24.77 24.26
C GLU A 198 -24.10 -26.11 23.81
N SER A 199 -23.52 -26.75 22.79
CA SER A 199 -23.93 -28.06 22.29
C SER A 199 -23.72 -29.15 23.32
N ASN A 200 -22.57 -29.11 24.03
CA ASN A 200 -22.32 -30.04 25.12
C ASN A 200 -23.31 -29.81 26.28
N THR A 201 -23.59 -28.54 26.60
CA THR A 201 -24.62 -28.20 27.59
C THR A 201 -25.99 -28.68 27.22
N HIS A 202 -26.39 -28.56 25.94
CA HIS A 202 -27.65 -29.13 25.42
C HIS A 202 -27.70 -30.63 25.62
N THR A 203 -26.61 -31.33 25.26
CA THR A 203 -26.52 -32.78 25.39
C THR A 203 -26.61 -33.25 26.85
N GLU A 204 -25.99 -32.49 27.77
CA GLU A 204 -26.07 -32.76 29.21
C GLU A 204 -27.48 -32.53 29.78
N VAL A 205 -28.15 -31.43 29.33
CA VAL A 205 -29.53 -31.12 29.73
C VAL A 205 -30.50 -32.18 29.18
N ASP A 206 -30.31 -32.62 27.95
CA ASP A 206 -31.12 -33.71 27.35
C ASP A 206 -30.95 -35.05 28.07
N LYS A 207 -29.70 -35.39 28.43
CA LYS A 207 -29.44 -36.55 29.32
C LYS A 207 -30.13 -36.37 30.68
N SER A 208 -30.10 -35.15 31.23
CA SER A 208 -30.79 -34.86 32.48
C SER A 208 -32.31 -35.03 32.38
N LEU A 209 -32.90 -34.61 31.23
CA LEU A 209 -34.33 -34.84 30.94
C LEU A 209 -34.66 -36.32 30.92
N THR A 210 -33.85 -37.13 30.24
CA THR A 210 -34.01 -38.58 30.15
C THR A 210 -33.95 -39.24 31.55
N LEU A 211 -33.00 -38.79 32.36
CA LEU A 211 -32.86 -39.24 33.75
C LEU A 211 -34.07 -38.83 34.63
N GLN A 212 -34.63 -37.65 34.43
CA GLN A 212 -35.81 -37.22 35.17
C GLN A 212 -37.09 -37.95 34.72
N ILE A 213 -37.22 -38.31 33.45
CA ILE A 213 -38.29 -39.16 32.95
C ILE A 213 -38.19 -40.56 33.55
N SER A 214 -37.00 -41.15 33.59
CA SER A 214 -36.77 -42.46 34.21
C SER A 214 -36.95 -42.42 35.74
N ALA A 215 -36.56 -41.32 36.37
CA ALA A 215 -36.79 -41.10 37.81
C ALA A 215 -38.28 -40.89 38.15
N LYS A 216 -39.10 -40.37 37.21
CA LYS A 216 -40.57 -40.30 37.35
C LYS A 216 -41.20 -41.66 37.47
N GLU A 217 -40.67 -42.63 36.74
CA GLU A 217 -41.11 -44.04 36.81
C GLU A 217 -40.76 -44.71 38.14
N SER A 218 -39.62 -44.31 38.75
CA SER A 218 -39.17 -44.82 40.06
C SER A 218 -39.66 -43.97 41.25
N TYR A 219 -40.39 -42.90 41.00
CA TYR A 219 -40.74 -41.83 41.96
C TYR A 219 -41.57 -42.26 43.16
N ASN A 220 -42.37 -43.31 43.10
CA ASN A 220 -43.24 -43.74 44.20
C ASN A 220 -42.47 -44.23 45.44
N VAL A 221 -41.13 -44.35 45.37
CA VAL A 221 -40.36 -44.94 46.46
C VAL A 221 -39.52 -43.90 47.27
N GLU A 222 -39.14 -42.74 46.65
CA GLU A 222 -38.15 -41.89 47.32
C GLU A 222 -38.46 -40.38 47.32
N ARG A 223 -39.45 -39.96 48.08
CA ARG A 223 -39.85 -38.53 48.21
C ARG A 223 -38.75 -37.62 48.77
N GLU A 224 -37.97 -38.14 49.67
CA GLU A 224 -36.92 -37.33 50.32
C GLU A 224 -35.67 -37.11 49.39
N ALA A 225 -35.30 -38.08 48.59
CA ALA A 225 -34.22 -37.95 47.62
C ALA A 225 -34.52 -36.90 46.54
N LYS A 226 -35.80 -36.65 46.25
CA LYS A 226 -36.20 -35.58 45.33
C LYS A 226 -36.03 -34.16 45.88
N LYS A 227 -36.30 -34.02 47.16
CA LYS A 227 -36.18 -32.74 47.83
C LYS A 227 -34.71 -32.26 47.88
N GLU A 228 -33.81 -33.19 48.17
CA GLU A 228 -32.38 -32.97 48.13
C GLU A 228 -31.90 -32.61 46.69
N LYS A 229 -32.40 -33.28 45.68
CA LYS A 229 -32.12 -33.02 44.27
C LYS A 229 -32.56 -31.64 43.80
N TYR A 230 -33.72 -31.18 44.23
CA TYR A 230 -34.24 -29.83 43.92
C TYR A 230 -33.43 -28.73 44.64
N THR A 231 -33.02 -29.00 45.89
CA THR A 231 -32.17 -28.08 46.63
C THR A 231 -30.80 -27.88 45.96
N THR A 232 -30.20 -28.96 45.45
CA THR A 232 -28.93 -28.93 44.72
C THR A 232 -29.07 -28.13 43.40
N ARG A 233 -30.21 -28.31 42.68
CA ARG A 233 -30.48 -27.59 41.43
C ARG A 233 -30.64 -26.08 41.65
N LYS A 234 -31.33 -25.70 42.74
CA LYS A 234 -31.48 -24.29 43.16
C LYS A 234 -30.15 -23.66 43.47
N GLN A 235 -29.23 -24.38 44.20
CA GLN A 235 -27.89 -23.91 44.49
C GLN A 235 -27.04 -23.71 43.20
N ASN A 236 -27.17 -24.61 42.23
CA ASN A 236 -26.46 -24.48 40.95
C ASN A 236 -26.95 -23.30 40.11
N ASN A 237 -28.26 -23.04 40.09
CA ASN A 237 -28.84 -21.87 39.44
C ASN A 237 -28.35 -20.57 40.10
N SER A 238 -28.24 -20.55 41.44
CA SER A 238 -27.69 -19.39 42.14
C SER A 238 -26.23 -19.09 41.76
N LYS A 239 -25.41 -20.17 41.65
CA LYS A 239 -24.01 -20.02 41.17
C LYS A 239 -23.91 -19.53 39.73
N GLU A 240 -24.78 -20.02 38.84
CA GLU A 240 -24.82 -19.60 37.43
C GLU A 240 -25.22 -18.10 37.34
N LEU A 241 -26.20 -17.68 38.15
CA LEU A 241 -26.61 -16.26 38.25
C LEU A 241 -25.47 -15.36 38.72
N GLU A 242 -24.70 -15.78 39.73
CA GLU A 242 -23.53 -15.02 40.20
C GLU A 242 -22.49 -14.82 39.08
N VAL A 243 -22.19 -15.87 38.32
CA VAL A 243 -21.24 -15.81 37.20
C VAL A 243 -21.74 -14.89 36.09
N LEU A 244 -23.03 -14.99 35.75
CA LEU A 244 -23.64 -14.14 34.72
C LEU A 244 -23.76 -12.69 35.16
N ASP A 245 -24.05 -12.43 36.43
CA ASP A 245 -24.14 -11.09 37.00
C ASP A 245 -22.74 -10.39 37.02
N ILE A 246 -21.71 -11.17 37.30
CA ILE A 246 -20.31 -10.68 37.17
C ILE A 246 -20.02 -10.29 35.72
N LYS A 247 -20.42 -11.11 34.73
CA LYS A 247 -20.24 -10.80 33.31
C LYS A 247 -20.99 -9.52 32.91
N LEU A 248 -22.22 -9.34 33.41
CA LEU A 248 -23.00 -8.14 33.16
C LEU A 248 -22.34 -6.86 33.75
N LYS A 249 -21.74 -6.98 34.93
CA LYS A 249 -21.06 -5.86 35.59
C LYS A 249 -19.72 -5.49 34.93
N THR A 250 -19.09 -6.42 34.24
CA THR A 250 -17.78 -6.20 33.58
C THR A 250 -17.91 -5.62 32.18
N PHE A 251 -19.08 -5.66 31.57
CA PHE A 251 -19.31 -5.11 30.24
C PHE A 251 -19.22 -3.59 30.24
N LYS A 252 -18.24 -3.08 29.54
CA LYS A 252 -18.08 -1.64 29.31
C LYS A 252 -18.70 -1.29 27.97
N GLY A 253 -19.80 -0.58 28.00
CA GLY A 253 -20.39 -0.03 26.80
C GLY A 253 -19.43 0.92 26.09
N ILE A 254 -19.44 0.85 24.80
CA ILE A 254 -18.77 1.86 23.98
C ILE A 254 -19.84 2.85 23.51
N ASP A 255 -19.51 4.10 23.50
CA ASP A 255 -20.42 5.12 22.97
C ASP A 255 -20.48 5.01 21.43
N VAL A 256 -21.35 4.11 20.97
CA VAL A 256 -21.59 3.89 19.53
C VAL A 256 -22.02 5.18 18.84
N LYS A 257 -22.81 6.04 19.53
CA LYS A 257 -23.26 7.31 18.98
C LYS A 257 -22.10 8.27 18.73
N GLN A 258 -21.12 8.25 19.62
CA GLN A 258 -19.92 9.05 19.43
C GLN A 258 -19.12 8.53 18.23
N ILE A 259 -18.95 7.20 18.13
CA ILE A 259 -18.22 6.60 17.00
C ILE A 259 -18.99 6.81 15.68
N GLU A 260 -20.30 6.72 15.68
CA GLU A 260 -21.14 7.04 14.51
C GLU A 260 -21.04 8.52 14.14
N ALA A 261 -21.03 9.42 15.12
CA ALA A 261 -20.80 10.84 14.89
C ALA A 261 -19.39 11.08 14.29
N ASP A 262 -18.39 10.35 14.79
CA ASP A 262 -17.03 10.41 14.25
C ASP A 262 -16.98 9.90 12.80
N ILE A 263 -17.67 8.79 12.50
CA ILE A 263 -17.82 8.29 11.12
C ILE A 263 -18.48 9.33 10.23
N VAL A 264 -19.58 9.96 10.69
CA VAL A 264 -20.26 11.00 9.92
C VAL A 264 -19.36 12.21 9.68
N THR A 265 -18.59 12.61 10.69
CA THR A 265 -17.63 13.71 10.55
C THR A 265 -16.50 13.37 9.57
N LEU A 266 -15.98 12.14 9.63
CA LEU A 266 -14.96 11.64 8.71
C LEU A 266 -15.51 11.51 7.28
N THR A 267 -16.72 11.00 7.13
CA THR A 267 -17.40 10.88 5.82
C THR A 267 -17.60 12.25 5.18
N LYS A 268 -18.04 13.25 5.96
CA LYS A 268 -18.15 14.64 5.45
C LYS A 268 -16.79 15.21 5.02
N LYS A 269 -15.72 14.86 5.75
CA LYS A 269 -14.36 15.25 5.37
C LYS A 269 -13.94 14.57 4.07
N THR A 270 -14.23 13.28 3.91
CA THR A 270 -13.95 12.52 2.67
C THR A 270 -14.66 13.13 1.47
N GLU A 271 -15.98 13.42 1.62
CA GLU A 271 -16.78 14.07 0.56
C GLU A 271 -16.24 15.45 0.16
N LYS A 272 -15.74 16.21 1.17
CA LYS A 272 -15.11 17.49 0.89
C LYS A 272 -13.81 17.29 0.11
N THR A 273 -13.00 16.34 0.54
CA THR A 273 -11.72 16.01 -0.06
C THR A 273 -11.89 15.56 -1.52
N ASP A 274 -12.89 14.72 -1.82
CA ASP A 274 -13.22 14.31 -3.19
C ASP A 274 -13.60 15.51 -4.09
N LYS A 275 -14.32 16.49 -3.54
CA LYS A 275 -14.63 17.74 -4.27
C LYS A 275 -13.38 18.55 -4.58
N ASP A 276 -12.48 18.66 -3.60
CA ASP A 276 -11.23 19.40 -3.77
C ASP A 276 -10.32 18.74 -4.82
N ILE A 277 -10.32 17.39 -4.89
CA ILE A 277 -9.64 16.61 -5.95
C ILE A 277 -10.18 16.98 -7.32
N LYS A 278 -11.48 16.92 -7.49
CA LYS A 278 -12.12 17.21 -8.76
C LYS A 278 -11.74 18.60 -9.25
N ALA A 279 -11.80 19.59 -8.33
CA ALA A 279 -11.42 20.96 -8.65
C ALA A 279 -9.96 21.11 -9.10
N LEU A 280 -9.05 20.34 -8.49
CA LEU A 280 -7.64 20.34 -8.90
C LEU A 280 -7.41 19.67 -10.24
N ARG A 281 -8.12 18.58 -10.52
CA ARG A 281 -8.08 17.90 -11.82
C ARG A 281 -8.51 18.81 -12.96
N ASP A 282 -9.59 19.56 -12.73
CA ASP A 282 -10.09 20.50 -13.72
C ASP A 282 -9.06 21.62 -14.00
N LYS A 283 -8.46 22.18 -12.94
CA LYS A 283 -7.39 23.18 -13.07
C LYS A 283 -6.17 22.61 -13.80
N THR A 284 -5.77 21.41 -13.45
CA THR A 284 -4.62 20.74 -14.06
C THR A 284 -4.87 20.45 -15.54
N SER A 285 -6.08 20.04 -15.88
CA SER A 285 -6.51 19.85 -17.28
C SER A 285 -6.42 21.15 -18.08
N SER A 286 -6.91 22.26 -17.49
CA SER A 286 -6.80 23.58 -18.10
C SER A 286 -5.35 23.98 -18.37
N PHE A 287 -4.47 23.81 -17.38
CA PHE A 287 -3.05 24.13 -17.56
C PHE A 287 -2.36 23.25 -18.62
N ARG A 288 -2.77 21.97 -18.72
CA ARG A 288 -2.26 21.07 -19.76
C ARG A 288 -2.63 21.56 -21.15
N THR A 289 -3.90 21.94 -21.31
CA THR A 289 -4.37 22.48 -22.59
C THR A 289 -3.62 23.76 -22.98
N GLN A 290 -3.41 24.66 -22.00
CA GLN A 290 -2.64 25.89 -22.23
C GLN A 290 -1.19 25.58 -22.60
N LYS A 291 -0.58 24.60 -21.94
CA LYS A 291 0.80 24.16 -22.22
C LYS A 291 0.92 23.59 -23.64
N GLU A 292 -0.02 22.72 -24.04
CA GLU A 292 -0.04 22.15 -25.40
C GLU A 292 -0.13 23.24 -26.48
N ILE A 293 -0.93 24.29 -26.21
CA ILE A 293 -1.03 25.44 -27.11
C ILE A 293 0.34 26.12 -27.22
N LYS A 294 0.98 26.41 -26.07
CA LYS A 294 2.29 27.07 -26.02
C LYS A 294 3.39 26.21 -26.66
N GLU A 295 3.36 24.91 -26.49
CA GLU A 295 4.29 23.98 -27.15
C GLU A 295 4.10 23.95 -28.68
N LYS A 296 2.85 24.07 -29.14
CA LYS A 296 2.56 24.24 -30.58
C LYS A 296 3.10 25.56 -31.09
N ASP A 297 2.92 26.63 -30.33
CA ASP A 297 3.44 27.95 -30.68
C ASP A 297 4.97 27.96 -30.70
N TYR A 298 5.61 27.31 -29.70
CA TYR A 298 7.06 27.13 -29.65
C TYR A 298 7.61 26.39 -30.89
N LYS A 299 6.88 25.36 -31.34
CA LYS A 299 7.23 24.61 -32.55
C LYS A 299 6.99 25.40 -33.84
N ARG A 300 6.00 26.32 -33.83
CA ARG A 300 5.68 27.18 -34.97
C ARG A 300 6.71 28.29 -35.19
N ILE A 301 7.34 28.75 -34.13
CA ILE A 301 8.45 29.74 -34.19
C ILE A 301 9.70 29.00 -34.69
N GLY A 302 9.78 28.82 -35.95
CA GLY A 302 10.76 28.14 -36.79
C GLY A 302 12.11 27.72 -36.20
N THR A 303 12.65 26.66 -36.74
CA THR A 303 14.03 26.20 -36.49
C THR A 303 15.02 27.13 -37.18
N ASP A 304 16.25 27.19 -36.64
CA ASP A 304 17.43 27.94 -37.09
C ASP A 304 17.73 27.89 -38.61
N LYS A 305 16.77 28.28 -39.42
CA LYS A 305 16.96 28.44 -40.87
C LYS A 305 17.11 29.92 -41.15
N ASP A 306 18.11 30.27 -41.95
CA ASP A 306 18.44 31.64 -42.34
C ASP A 306 17.32 32.40 -43.10
N MET A 307 16.14 31.84 -43.18
CA MET A 307 15.00 32.39 -43.90
C MET A 307 13.71 32.28 -43.05
N CYS A 308 12.90 33.34 -43.06
CA CYS A 308 11.59 33.36 -42.38
C CYS A 308 10.64 32.32 -43.00
N PRO A 309 10.01 31.47 -42.19
CA PRO A 309 9.14 30.42 -42.73
C PRO A 309 7.81 30.93 -43.32
N VAL A 310 7.49 32.23 -43.13
CA VAL A 310 6.24 32.83 -43.61
C VAL A 310 6.44 33.63 -44.90
N CYS A 311 7.52 34.41 -44.98
CA CYS A 311 7.74 35.30 -46.14
C CYS A 311 9.04 35.04 -46.91
N LEU A 312 9.79 34.00 -46.59
CA LEU A 312 11.02 33.55 -47.25
C LEU A 312 12.13 34.61 -47.38
N HIS A 313 12.08 35.69 -46.58
CA HIS A 313 13.16 36.65 -46.54
C HIS A 313 14.30 36.15 -45.62
N LYS A 314 15.52 36.53 -45.98
CA LYS A 314 16.71 36.23 -45.17
C LYS A 314 16.64 37.01 -43.88
N LEU A 315 16.71 36.36 -42.75
CA LEU A 315 16.65 36.97 -41.42
C LEU A 315 17.99 37.59 -41.09
N GLU A 316 17.98 38.88 -40.74
CA GLU A 316 19.14 39.57 -40.19
C GLU A 316 19.41 39.14 -38.73
N ASP A 317 20.62 39.36 -38.24
CA ASP A 317 21.02 38.91 -36.89
C ASP A 317 20.16 39.52 -35.76
N LYS A 318 19.53 40.65 -35.99
CA LYS A 318 18.55 41.25 -35.07
C LYS A 318 17.25 40.45 -35.00
N ASP A 319 16.78 39.95 -36.11
CA ASP A 319 15.55 39.19 -36.20
C ASP A 319 15.74 37.78 -35.61
N LYS A 320 16.92 37.20 -35.79
CA LYS A 320 17.33 35.92 -35.18
C LYS A 320 17.40 36.05 -33.65
N ASN A 321 17.86 37.19 -33.13
CA ASN A 321 17.88 37.41 -31.69
C ASN A 321 16.44 37.60 -31.14
N HIS A 322 15.59 38.31 -31.83
CA HIS A 322 14.18 38.47 -31.44
C HIS A 322 13.44 37.13 -31.43
N ILE A 323 13.67 36.30 -32.44
CA ILE A 323 13.11 34.95 -32.52
C ILE A 323 13.62 34.07 -31.37
N LYS A 324 14.89 34.20 -30.98
CA LYS A 324 15.45 33.49 -29.84
C LYS A 324 14.85 34.00 -28.51
N GLU A 325 14.67 35.31 -28.38
CA GLU A 325 14.03 35.88 -27.19
C GLU A 325 12.57 35.49 -27.05
N GLU A 326 11.82 35.52 -28.14
CA GLU A 326 10.42 35.06 -28.15
C GLU A 326 10.33 33.56 -27.86
N LYS A 327 11.22 32.76 -28.44
CA LYS A 327 11.31 31.34 -28.13
C LYS A 327 11.64 31.10 -26.64
N GLN A 328 12.53 31.91 -26.08
CA GLN A 328 12.87 31.78 -24.67
C GLN A 328 11.69 32.18 -23.79
N LYS A 329 10.95 33.25 -24.09
CA LYS A 329 9.74 33.63 -23.35
C LYS A 329 8.69 32.51 -23.34
N ILE A 330 8.40 31.94 -24.52
CA ILE A 330 7.45 30.83 -24.60
C ILE A 330 7.96 29.60 -23.83
N LYS A 331 9.26 29.37 -23.85
CA LYS A 331 9.88 28.31 -23.08
C LYS A 331 9.71 28.53 -21.58
N ASP A 332 9.93 29.75 -21.12
CA ASP A 332 9.77 30.15 -19.71
C ASP A 332 8.29 30.02 -19.29
N GLU A 333 7.35 30.39 -20.18
CA GLU A 333 5.91 30.20 -19.93
C GLU A 333 5.55 28.70 -19.84
N ILE A 334 6.12 27.86 -20.71
CA ILE A 334 5.96 26.41 -20.65
C ILE A 334 6.53 25.83 -19.36
N GLU A 335 7.67 26.37 -18.89
CA GLU A 335 8.27 25.98 -17.61
C GLU A 335 7.36 26.36 -16.43
N VAL A 336 6.79 27.57 -16.44
CA VAL A 336 5.81 28.01 -15.43
C VAL A 336 4.57 27.12 -15.43
N LEU A 337 3.99 26.86 -16.61
CA LEU A 337 2.84 25.96 -16.72
C LEU A 337 3.18 24.55 -16.27
N THR A 338 4.37 24.08 -16.60
CA THR A 338 4.87 22.77 -16.16
C THR A 338 5.04 22.71 -14.64
N SER A 339 5.54 23.79 -14.05
CA SER A 339 5.65 23.93 -12.60
C SER A 339 4.27 23.92 -11.93
N ASN A 340 3.32 24.68 -12.49
CA ASN A 340 1.94 24.73 -11.97
C ASN A 340 1.23 23.37 -12.07
N ILE A 341 1.38 22.68 -13.19
CA ILE A 341 0.87 21.33 -13.38
C ILE A 341 1.50 20.37 -12.35
N LYS A 342 2.82 20.48 -12.15
CA LYS A 342 3.53 19.66 -11.17
C LYS A 342 3.06 19.95 -9.75
N SER A 343 2.89 21.22 -9.40
CA SER A 343 2.36 21.65 -8.10
C SER A 343 0.97 21.08 -7.85
N ASN A 344 0.06 21.23 -8.82
CA ASN A 344 -1.31 20.73 -8.70
C ASN A 344 -1.36 19.22 -8.60
N LEU A 345 -0.56 18.50 -9.39
CA LEU A 345 -0.49 17.04 -9.32
C LEU A 345 0.09 16.60 -7.98
N SER A 346 1.09 17.33 -7.49
CA SER A 346 1.66 17.14 -6.16
C SER A 346 0.60 17.35 -5.07
N GLU A 347 -0.29 18.29 -5.23
CA GLU A 347 -1.35 18.59 -4.28
C GLU A 347 -2.53 17.60 -4.39
N GLU A 348 -2.84 17.15 -5.60
CA GLU A 348 -3.82 16.10 -5.86
C GLU A 348 -3.42 14.77 -5.21
N GLU A 349 -2.15 14.44 -5.28
CA GLU A 349 -1.62 13.20 -4.71
C GLU A 349 -1.68 13.20 -3.18
N LYS A 350 -1.39 14.34 -2.53
CA LYS A 350 -1.56 14.53 -1.08
C LYS A 350 -2.99 14.35 -0.63
N LEU A 351 -3.90 14.97 -1.38
CA LEU A 351 -5.32 14.89 -1.10
C LEU A 351 -5.83 13.46 -1.25
N SER A 352 -5.39 12.69 -2.26
CA SER A 352 -5.77 11.27 -2.44
C SER A 352 -5.26 10.38 -1.33
N GLU A 353 -4.08 10.68 -0.80
CA GLU A 353 -3.55 9.92 0.33
C GLU A 353 -4.28 10.24 1.64
N HIS A 354 -4.68 11.51 1.82
CA HIS A 354 -5.52 11.88 2.95
C HIS A 354 -6.87 11.16 2.89
N GLU A 355 -7.48 11.14 1.71
CA GLU A 355 -8.73 10.43 1.47
C GLU A 355 -8.62 8.95 1.83
N LEU A 356 -7.55 8.29 1.39
CA LEU A 356 -7.32 6.89 1.73
C LEU A 356 -7.17 6.65 3.24
N LYS A 357 -6.53 7.60 3.95
CA LYS A 357 -6.44 7.52 5.42
C LYS A 357 -7.80 7.69 6.08
N LEU A 358 -8.62 8.60 5.56
CA LEU A 358 -9.98 8.81 6.06
C LEU A 358 -10.84 7.56 5.82
N TYR A 359 -10.74 6.94 4.62
CA TYR A 359 -11.43 5.67 4.34
C TYR A 359 -10.99 4.55 5.28
N LYS A 360 -9.68 4.40 5.50
CA LYS A 360 -9.17 3.40 6.45
C LYS A 360 -9.64 3.67 7.88
N ALA A 361 -9.69 4.95 8.29
CA ALA A 361 -10.18 5.32 9.60
C ALA A 361 -11.68 5.02 9.75
N ILE A 362 -12.48 5.33 8.72
CA ILE A 362 -13.90 5.01 8.67
C ILE A 362 -14.10 3.49 8.74
N GLU A 363 -13.32 2.74 7.98
CA GLU A 363 -13.40 1.28 7.96
C GLU A 363 -13.04 0.66 9.31
N LEU A 364 -12.00 1.19 9.96
CA LEU A 364 -11.59 0.77 11.28
C LEU A 364 -12.66 1.09 12.34
N LEU A 365 -13.30 2.26 12.24
CA LEU A 365 -14.41 2.64 13.12
C LEU A 365 -15.66 1.80 12.86
N LYS A 366 -15.99 1.53 11.59
CA LYS A 366 -17.05 0.59 11.22
C LYS A 366 -16.78 -0.82 11.74
N GLY A 367 -15.51 -1.26 11.66
CA GLY A 367 -15.08 -2.52 12.25
C GLY A 367 -15.32 -2.56 13.76
N LYS A 368 -14.98 -1.48 14.47
CA LYS A 368 -15.24 -1.37 15.92
C LYS A 368 -16.74 -1.38 16.26
N ILE A 369 -17.57 -0.71 15.45
CA ILE A 369 -19.02 -0.77 15.63
C ILE A 369 -19.54 -2.19 15.43
N ASN A 370 -19.05 -2.88 14.39
CA ASN A 370 -19.48 -4.24 14.10
C ASN A 370 -19.10 -5.23 15.21
N THR A 371 -17.84 -5.13 15.72
CA THR A 371 -17.42 -5.95 16.87
C THR A 371 -18.28 -5.64 18.10
N TYR A 372 -18.50 -4.37 18.38
CA TYR A 372 -19.35 -3.98 19.51
C TYR A 372 -20.80 -4.46 19.37
N LYS A 373 -21.39 -4.36 18.16
CA LYS A 373 -22.77 -4.88 17.92
C LYS A 373 -22.87 -6.39 18.14
N VAL A 374 -21.78 -7.12 17.89
CA VAL A 374 -21.71 -8.55 18.21
C VAL A 374 -21.69 -8.76 19.72
N GLU A 375 -20.78 -8.05 20.42
CA GLU A 375 -20.68 -8.12 21.88
C GLU A 375 -21.98 -7.65 22.58
N GLU A 376 -22.62 -6.62 22.07
CA GLU A 376 -23.90 -6.11 22.58
C GLU A 376 -25.01 -7.17 22.47
N ARG A 377 -25.09 -7.87 21.32
CA ARG A 377 -26.04 -8.98 21.14
C ARG A 377 -25.77 -10.15 22.11
N GLU A 378 -24.49 -10.47 22.33
CA GLU A 378 -24.13 -11.49 23.32
C GLU A 378 -24.57 -11.08 24.72
N MET A 379 -24.42 -9.78 25.08
CA MET A 379 -24.85 -9.27 26.37
C MET A 379 -26.39 -9.22 26.52
N GLU A 380 -27.12 -8.97 25.42
CA GLU A 380 -28.59 -9.10 25.45
C GLU A 380 -29.02 -10.55 25.73
N ASN A 381 -28.31 -11.52 25.14
CA ASN A 381 -28.54 -12.93 25.40
C ASN A 381 -28.26 -13.27 26.89
N VAL A 382 -27.16 -12.74 27.45
CA VAL A 382 -26.85 -12.91 28.87
C VAL A 382 -27.92 -12.28 29.78
N LYS A 383 -28.43 -11.07 29.46
CA LYS A 383 -29.54 -10.44 30.19
C LYS A 383 -30.80 -11.28 30.13
N SER A 384 -31.12 -11.79 28.97
CA SER A 384 -32.26 -12.71 28.79
C SER A 384 -32.08 -13.95 29.64
N ARG A 385 -30.87 -14.52 29.64
CA ARG A 385 -30.55 -15.71 30.44
C ARG A 385 -30.67 -15.48 31.94
N VAL A 386 -30.17 -14.32 32.46
CA VAL A 386 -30.31 -13.94 33.86
C VAL A 386 -31.77 -13.78 34.26
N SER A 387 -32.57 -13.15 33.38
CA SER A 387 -34.03 -13.04 33.62
C SER A 387 -34.71 -14.40 33.73
N GLN A 388 -34.38 -15.33 32.83
CA GLN A 388 -34.88 -16.69 32.85
C GLN A 388 -34.50 -17.47 34.11
N LEU A 389 -33.21 -17.38 34.53
CA LEU A 389 -32.75 -18.07 35.74
C LEU A 389 -33.47 -17.53 37.00
N ASN A 390 -33.73 -16.24 37.08
CA ASN A 390 -34.49 -15.66 38.17
C ASN A 390 -35.96 -16.12 38.22
N VAL A 391 -36.57 -16.28 37.04
CA VAL A 391 -37.92 -16.87 36.95
C VAL A 391 -37.86 -18.35 37.42
N TRP A 392 -36.93 -19.10 36.92
CA TRP A 392 -36.75 -20.49 37.31
C TRP A 392 -36.46 -20.68 38.79
N GLN A 393 -35.72 -19.77 39.43
CA GLN A 393 -35.44 -19.84 40.86
C GLN A 393 -36.70 -19.66 41.70
N LYS A 394 -37.58 -18.73 41.30
CA LYS A 394 -38.88 -18.52 41.92
C LYS A 394 -39.84 -19.74 41.72
N GLU A 395 -39.84 -20.27 40.51
CA GLU A 395 -40.66 -21.49 40.22
C GLU A 395 -40.20 -22.70 40.99
N LEU A 396 -38.84 -22.90 41.11
CA LEU A 396 -38.28 -23.93 41.95
C LEU A 396 -38.62 -23.78 43.43
N ASP A 397 -38.72 -22.55 43.92
CA ASP A 397 -39.16 -22.30 45.29
C ASP A 397 -40.64 -22.67 45.51
N ILE A 398 -41.48 -22.39 44.52
CA ILE A 398 -42.89 -22.78 44.53
C ILE A 398 -42.99 -24.32 44.48
N ASP A 399 -42.24 -24.94 43.55
CA ASP A 399 -42.23 -26.39 43.41
C ASP A 399 -41.69 -27.11 44.66
N LEU A 400 -40.67 -26.56 45.32
CA LEU A 400 -40.18 -27.08 46.60
C LEU A 400 -41.20 -26.92 47.71
N ALA A 401 -41.93 -25.83 47.71
CA ALA A 401 -43.06 -25.61 48.63
C ALA A 401 -44.22 -26.56 48.35
N GLU A 402 -44.52 -26.81 47.07
CA GLU A 402 -45.56 -27.79 46.66
C GLU A 402 -45.16 -29.24 46.89
N LEU A 403 -43.84 -29.60 46.71
CA LEU A 403 -43.32 -30.90 47.11
C LEU A 403 -43.51 -31.24 48.56
N SER A 404 -43.67 -30.17 49.40
CA SER A 404 -44.04 -30.38 50.80
C SER A 404 -45.51 -30.69 51.01
N LYS A 405 -46.36 -30.51 49.97
CA LYS A 405 -47.81 -30.58 50.11
C LYS A 405 -48.56 -31.61 49.24
N ALA A 406 -48.14 -32.05 48.05
CA ALA A 406 -48.93 -32.91 47.17
C ALA A 406 -48.19 -33.66 46.06
N ASN A 407 -48.85 -34.67 45.44
CA ASN A 407 -48.36 -35.72 44.56
C ASN A 407 -48.20 -35.35 43.05
N THR A 408 -48.17 -34.07 42.64
CA THR A 408 -48.29 -33.67 41.21
C THR A 408 -47.02 -32.99 40.61
N GLN A 409 -45.84 -33.21 41.18
CA GLN A 409 -44.68 -32.36 40.91
C GLN A 409 -43.78 -32.78 39.76
N HIS A 410 -43.68 -34.05 39.44
CA HIS A 410 -42.81 -34.53 38.37
C HIS A 410 -43.17 -33.96 36.99
N ASP A 411 -44.48 -33.79 36.73
CA ASP A 411 -44.92 -33.28 35.45
C ASP A 411 -44.55 -31.80 35.25
N LYS A 412 -44.55 -31.01 36.33
CA LYS A 412 -44.12 -29.60 36.29
C LYS A 412 -42.62 -29.50 36.01
N VAL A 413 -41.81 -30.35 36.65
CA VAL A 413 -40.33 -30.37 36.47
C VAL A 413 -39.93 -30.77 35.07
N ILE A 414 -40.56 -31.85 34.53
CA ILE A 414 -40.33 -32.30 33.16
C ILE A 414 -40.66 -31.19 32.16
N THR A 415 -41.79 -30.49 32.38
CA THR A 415 -42.19 -29.38 31.50
C THR A 415 -41.18 -28.25 31.52
N GLU A 416 -40.58 -27.92 32.65
CA GLU A 416 -39.61 -26.84 32.82
C GLU A 416 -38.26 -27.17 32.19
N ILE A 417 -37.75 -28.43 32.36
CA ILE A 417 -36.55 -28.88 31.70
C ILE A 417 -36.73 -28.93 30.18
N THR A 418 -37.90 -29.33 29.70
CA THR A 418 -38.23 -29.31 28.27
C THR A 418 -38.22 -27.92 27.72
N LYS A 419 -38.79 -26.92 28.46
CA LYS A 419 -38.74 -25.52 28.08
C LYS A 419 -37.28 -24.98 28.01
N ARG A 420 -36.44 -25.36 28.97
CA ARG A 420 -35.02 -25.03 28.99
C ARG A 420 -34.26 -25.59 27.76
N LEU A 421 -34.56 -26.86 27.41
CA LEU A 421 -34.01 -27.47 26.20
C LEU A 421 -34.36 -26.69 24.94
N GLU A 422 -35.59 -26.22 24.84
CA GLU A 422 -36.07 -25.42 23.72
C GLU A 422 -35.33 -24.05 23.67
N GLU A 423 -35.11 -23.43 24.82
CA GLU A 423 -34.37 -22.14 24.91
C GLU A 423 -32.89 -22.28 24.53
N ILE A 424 -32.22 -23.34 24.99
CA ILE A 424 -30.85 -23.68 24.58
C ILE A 424 -30.80 -23.97 23.09
N LYS A 425 -31.80 -24.71 22.56
CA LYS A 425 -31.90 -25.02 21.14
C LYS A 425 -32.03 -23.77 20.28
N VAL A 426 -32.80 -22.76 20.73
CA VAL A 426 -32.93 -21.46 20.07
C VAL A 426 -31.61 -20.70 20.10
N SER A 427 -30.85 -20.74 21.20
CA SER A 427 -29.51 -20.13 21.30
C SER A 427 -28.53 -20.80 20.34
N LEU A 428 -28.48 -22.16 20.33
CA LEU A 428 -27.67 -22.96 19.43
C LEU A 428 -27.97 -22.62 17.95
N GLU A 429 -29.26 -22.46 17.63
CA GLU A 429 -29.66 -22.12 16.26
C GLU A 429 -29.17 -20.71 15.87
N LYS A 430 -29.21 -19.74 16.78
CA LYS A 430 -28.66 -18.39 16.56
C LYS A 430 -27.15 -18.42 16.36
N THR A 431 -26.42 -19.14 17.22
CA THR A 431 -24.96 -19.29 17.12
C THR A 431 -24.58 -20.01 15.82
N LYS A 432 -25.35 -21.06 15.45
CA LYS A 432 -25.17 -21.75 14.17
C LYS A 432 -25.39 -20.85 12.96
N ASN A 433 -26.44 -20.02 13.00
CA ASN A 433 -26.70 -19.04 11.93
C ASN A 433 -25.58 -18.00 11.84
N HIS A 434 -25.00 -17.59 12.98
CA HIS A 434 -23.84 -16.70 13.00
C HIS A 434 -22.61 -17.39 12.38
N LEU A 435 -22.31 -18.64 12.72
CA LEU A 435 -21.24 -19.43 12.09
C LEU A 435 -21.44 -19.54 10.58
N ASN A 436 -22.66 -19.82 10.13
CA ASN A 436 -22.98 -19.87 8.70
C ASN A 436 -22.73 -18.51 7.99
N MET A 437 -23.04 -17.40 8.68
CA MET A 437 -22.77 -16.08 8.15
C MET A 437 -21.25 -15.81 8.06
N LEU A 438 -20.49 -16.22 9.08
CA LEU A 438 -19.03 -16.09 9.07
C LEU A 438 -18.39 -16.98 7.99
N ASP A 439 -18.94 -18.18 7.74
CA ASP A 439 -18.49 -19.04 6.64
C ASP A 439 -18.78 -18.41 5.27
N ALA A 440 -19.93 -17.75 5.11
CA ALA A 440 -20.22 -16.99 3.90
C ALA A 440 -19.23 -15.81 3.71
N VAL A 441 -18.94 -15.07 4.78
CA VAL A 441 -17.94 -13.98 4.74
C VAL A 441 -16.54 -14.53 4.46
N LYS A 442 -16.19 -15.67 5.05
CA LYS A 442 -14.93 -16.38 4.78
C LYS A 442 -14.79 -16.76 3.31
N PHE A 443 -15.86 -17.25 2.69
CA PHE A 443 -15.88 -17.52 1.26
C PHE A 443 -15.69 -16.23 0.45
N VAL A 444 -16.38 -15.15 0.80
CA VAL A 444 -16.25 -13.84 0.14
C VAL A 444 -14.82 -13.31 0.23
N LEU A 445 -14.16 -13.46 1.39
CA LEU A 445 -12.78 -13.01 1.62
C LEU A 445 -11.72 -13.99 1.11
N SER A 446 -12.12 -15.19 0.70
CA SER A 446 -11.21 -16.23 0.20
C SER A 446 -10.58 -15.85 -1.16
N GLU A 447 -9.63 -16.66 -1.58
CA GLU A 447 -8.97 -16.52 -2.89
C GLU A 447 -9.97 -16.59 -4.07
N GLU A 448 -11.08 -17.31 -3.91
CA GLU A 448 -12.11 -17.50 -4.92
C GLU A 448 -13.21 -16.42 -4.88
N GLY A 449 -13.24 -15.62 -3.80
CA GLY A 449 -14.26 -14.60 -3.57
C GLY A 449 -13.92 -13.23 -4.17
N VAL A 450 -14.11 -12.17 -3.37
CA VAL A 450 -13.89 -10.77 -3.77
C VAL A 450 -12.45 -10.53 -4.21
N LYS A 451 -11.48 -11.21 -3.60
CA LYS A 451 -10.06 -11.11 -3.99
C LYS A 451 -9.87 -11.50 -5.45
N SER A 452 -10.45 -12.62 -5.88
CA SER A 452 -10.40 -13.06 -7.29
C SER A 452 -11.05 -12.04 -8.24
N TYR A 453 -12.20 -11.49 -7.85
CA TYR A 453 -12.87 -10.45 -8.65
C TYR A 453 -12.01 -9.19 -8.82
N ILE A 454 -11.42 -8.71 -7.72
CA ILE A 454 -10.53 -7.55 -7.73
C ILE A 454 -9.29 -7.85 -8.58
N VAL A 455 -8.68 -9.02 -8.38
CA VAL A 455 -7.53 -9.49 -9.17
C VAL A 455 -7.88 -9.52 -10.66
N LYS A 456 -9.03 -10.06 -11.03
CA LYS A 456 -9.51 -10.07 -12.42
C LYS A 456 -9.62 -8.67 -13.03
N LYS A 457 -10.18 -7.72 -12.29
CA LYS A 457 -10.31 -6.33 -12.73
C LYS A 457 -8.95 -5.63 -12.88
N ILE A 458 -8.08 -5.88 -11.92
CA ILE A 458 -6.71 -5.35 -11.94
C ILE A 458 -5.93 -5.94 -13.11
N LEU A 459 -6.02 -7.25 -13.33
CA LEU A 459 -5.36 -7.93 -14.45
C LEU A 459 -5.85 -7.45 -15.82
N GLN A 460 -7.15 -7.20 -15.97
CA GLN A 460 -7.67 -6.60 -17.20
C GLN A 460 -7.00 -5.25 -17.48
N LEU A 461 -6.89 -4.41 -16.46
CA LEU A 461 -6.23 -3.11 -16.59
C LEU A 461 -4.73 -3.26 -16.83
N PHE A 462 -4.08 -4.19 -16.10
CA PHE A 462 -2.65 -4.49 -16.25
C PHE A 462 -2.35 -4.98 -17.68
N ASN A 463 -3.07 -5.97 -18.15
CA ASN A 463 -2.90 -6.51 -19.50
C ASN A 463 -3.12 -5.45 -20.58
N SER A 464 -4.11 -4.57 -20.38
CA SER A 464 -4.34 -3.44 -21.28
C SER A 464 -3.16 -2.46 -21.28
N LYS A 465 -2.61 -2.12 -20.12
CA LYS A 465 -1.43 -1.26 -19.99
C LYS A 465 -0.17 -1.92 -20.52
N LEU A 466 0.00 -3.20 -20.24
CA LEU A 466 1.11 -3.99 -20.75
C LEU A 466 1.11 -4.02 -22.29
N ALA A 467 -0.04 -4.33 -22.89
CA ALA A 467 -0.19 -4.30 -24.33
C ALA A 467 0.07 -2.90 -24.93
N TYR A 468 -0.40 -1.85 -24.26
CA TYR A 468 -0.12 -0.46 -24.66
C TYR A 468 1.38 -0.17 -24.70
N TYR A 469 2.12 -0.53 -23.64
CA TYR A 469 3.55 -0.27 -23.57
C TYR A 469 4.36 -1.17 -24.51
N LEU A 470 3.99 -2.44 -24.65
CA LEU A 470 4.62 -3.34 -25.64
C LEU A 470 4.46 -2.78 -27.07
N LYS A 471 3.27 -2.31 -27.41
CA LYS A 471 3.01 -1.66 -28.71
C LYS A 471 3.82 -0.37 -28.87
N LYS A 472 3.94 0.45 -27.83
CA LYS A 472 4.75 1.69 -27.83
C LYS A 472 6.24 1.41 -28.03
N MET A 473 6.72 0.28 -27.57
CA MET A 473 8.11 -0.16 -27.73
C MET A 473 8.32 -1.00 -29.02
N ASP A 474 7.35 -1.02 -29.92
CA ASP A 474 7.42 -1.79 -31.17
C ASP A 474 7.78 -3.27 -30.93
N SER A 475 7.26 -3.81 -29.85
CA SER A 475 7.52 -5.19 -29.45
C SER A 475 6.60 -6.15 -30.20
N ASN A 476 7.20 -7.18 -30.80
CA ASN A 476 6.50 -8.15 -31.65
C ASN A 476 5.89 -9.32 -30.85
N CYS A 477 5.56 -9.11 -29.59
CA CYS A 477 4.92 -10.13 -28.77
C CYS A 477 3.68 -9.61 -28.08
N ILE A 478 2.78 -10.54 -27.76
CA ILE A 478 1.64 -10.31 -26.87
C ILE A 478 1.96 -11.02 -25.57
N CYS A 479 1.89 -10.30 -24.47
CA CYS A 479 2.06 -10.85 -23.12
C CYS A 479 0.81 -10.57 -22.31
N ILE A 480 0.18 -11.63 -21.78
CA ILE A 480 -1.05 -11.55 -21.01
C ILE A 480 -0.84 -12.36 -19.73
N PHE A 481 -1.33 -11.85 -18.60
CA PHE A 481 -1.36 -12.57 -17.33
C PHE A 481 -2.76 -13.09 -17.05
N ASN A 482 -2.85 -14.36 -16.65
CA ASN A 482 -4.07 -14.97 -16.17
C ASN A 482 -4.32 -14.70 -14.67
N GLU A 483 -5.45 -15.15 -14.14
CA GLU A 483 -5.86 -14.93 -12.74
C GLU A 483 -4.95 -15.61 -11.69
N TYR A 484 -4.06 -16.51 -12.12
CA TYR A 484 -3.03 -17.13 -11.29
C TYR A 484 -1.69 -16.41 -11.37
N PHE A 485 -1.64 -15.27 -12.07
CA PHE A 485 -0.43 -14.48 -12.37
C PHE A 485 0.63 -15.27 -13.17
N GLU A 486 0.18 -16.20 -13.97
CA GLU A 486 1.00 -16.87 -14.97
C GLU A 486 0.95 -16.09 -16.27
N GLU A 487 2.12 -15.86 -16.83
CA GLU A 487 2.24 -15.21 -18.12
C GLU A 487 1.97 -16.18 -19.28
N GLU A 488 1.21 -15.73 -20.22
CA GLU A 488 1.05 -16.30 -21.55
C GLU A 488 1.67 -15.34 -22.55
N ILE A 489 2.77 -15.74 -23.16
CA ILE A 489 3.44 -14.92 -24.16
C ILE A 489 3.28 -15.58 -25.51
N ILE A 490 2.88 -14.78 -26.49
CA ILE A 490 2.67 -15.21 -27.88
C ILE A 490 3.65 -14.39 -28.73
N ASP A 491 4.44 -15.05 -29.56
CA ASP A 491 5.37 -14.43 -30.50
C ASP A 491 4.65 -13.79 -31.70
N GLU A 492 5.39 -13.12 -32.56
CA GLU A 492 4.88 -12.49 -33.78
C GLU A 492 4.21 -13.47 -34.76
N LYS A 493 4.51 -14.77 -34.65
CA LYS A 493 3.94 -15.85 -35.49
C LYS A 493 2.70 -16.49 -34.86
N GLY A 494 2.22 -15.96 -33.72
CA GLY A 494 1.08 -16.49 -32.99
C GLY A 494 1.37 -17.76 -32.19
N LYS A 495 2.64 -18.09 -31.91
CA LYS A 495 3.02 -19.29 -31.17
C LYS A 495 3.28 -18.97 -29.70
N PRO A 496 2.80 -19.80 -28.78
CA PRO A 496 3.15 -19.68 -27.36
C PRO A 496 4.66 -19.85 -27.16
N CYS A 497 5.26 -19.00 -26.36
CA CYS A 497 6.70 -19.05 -26.05
C CYS A 497 6.96 -18.65 -24.60
N SER A 498 8.14 -18.98 -24.11
CA SER A 498 8.60 -18.58 -22.79
C SER A 498 9.31 -17.23 -22.86
N TYR A 499 9.25 -16.44 -21.79
CA TYR A 499 10.07 -15.22 -21.62
C TYR A 499 11.56 -15.44 -21.95
N PHE A 500 12.09 -16.60 -21.62
CA PHE A 500 13.51 -16.94 -21.87
C PHE A 500 13.84 -17.24 -23.34
N ASN A 501 12.85 -17.40 -24.20
CA ASN A 501 13.06 -17.59 -25.63
C ASN A 501 13.41 -16.29 -26.38
N PHE A 502 13.15 -15.14 -25.77
CA PHE A 502 13.42 -13.83 -26.35
C PHE A 502 14.87 -13.40 -26.22
N SER A 503 15.33 -12.59 -27.15
CA SER A 503 16.64 -11.93 -27.09
C SER A 503 16.74 -11.00 -25.87
N GLY A 504 17.95 -10.55 -25.55
CA GLY A 504 18.18 -9.62 -24.44
C GLY A 504 17.38 -8.31 -24.59
N ALA A 505 17.30 -7.78 -25.81
CA ALA A 505 16.55 -6.56 -26.12
C ALA A 505 15.03 -6.75 -25.95
N GLU A 506 14.49 -7.82 -26.48
CA GLU A 506 13.05 -8.13 -26.37
C GLU A 506 12.64 -8.38 -24.92
N ARG A 507 13.45 -9.14 -24.16
CA ARG A 507 13.22 -9.31 -22.71
C ARG A 507 13.20 -7.98 -21.97
N LYS A 508 14.13 -7.08 -22.31
CA LYS A 508 14.20 -5.75 -21.72
C LYS A 508 12.93 -4.94 -22.02
N ASN A 509 12.42 -5.01 -23.26
CA ASN A 509 11.17 -4.38 -23.65
C ASN A 509 9.98 -4.92 -22.85
N ILE A 510 9.89 -6.24 -22.64
CA ILE A 510 8.83 -6.86 -21.84
C ILE A 510 8.95 -6.41 -20.37
N ASP A 511 10.15 -6.41 -19.80
CA ASP A 511 10.38 -5.98 -18.41
C ASP A 511 9.99 -4.51 -18.20
N LEU A 512 10.37 -3.63 -19.14
CA LEU A 512 10.02 -2.22 -19.10
C LEU A 512 8.51 -1.99 -19.27
N ALA A 513 7.88 -2.74 -20.18
CA ALA A 513 6.44 -2.67 -20.36
C ALA A 513 5.68 -3.07 -19.09
N CYS A 514 6.10 -4.16 -18.45
CA CYS A 514 5.56 -4.58 -17.16
C CYS A 514 5.76 -3.50 -16.09
N LEU A 515 6.96 -2.94 -15.99
CA LEU A 515 7.29 -1.89 -15.04
C LEU A 515 6.37 -0.67 -15.21
N PHE A 516 6.28 -0.13 -16.43
CA PHE A 516 5.45 1.04 -16.69
C PHE A 516 3.96 0.74 -16.46
N ALA A 517 3.50 -0.47 -16.79
CA ALA A 517 2.14 -0.91 -16.49
C ALA A 517 1.89 -0.94 -14.98
N PHE A 518 2.79 -1.49 -14.17
CA PHE A 518 2.67 -1.48 -12.71
C PHE A 518 2.67 -0.08 -12.12
N MET A 519 3.55 0.79 -12.60
CA MET A 519 3.61 2.19 -12.15
C MET A 519 2.29 2.92 -12.42
N ASP A 520 1.72 2.74 -13.62
CA ASP A 520 0.45 3.36 -14.00
C ASP A 520 -0.72 2.88 -13.14
N ILE A 521 -0.79 1.56 -12.90
CA ILE A 521 -1.89 0.99 -12.13
C ILE A 521 -1.80 1.41 -10.66
N ARG A 522 -0.61 1.40 -10.09
CA ARG A 522 -0.39 1.87 -8.72
C ARG A 522 -0.89 3.30 -8.52
N ARG A 523 -0.73 4.16 -9.52
CA ARG A 523 -1.28 5.53 -9.50
C ARG A 523 -2.80 5.55 -9.55
N LEU A 524 -3.41 4.70 -10.38
CA LEU A 524 -4.86 4.64 -10.55
C LEU A 524 -5.58 4.18 -9.28
N GLN A 525 -4.96 3.33 -8.49
CA GLN A 525 -5.52 2.84 -7.22
C GLN A 525 -5.56 3.86 -6.09
N GLY A 526 -5.03 5.07 -6.30
CA GLY A 526 -5.00 6.08 -5.25
C GLY A 526 -4.00 5.82 -4.13
N ASN A 527 -3.17 4.78 -4.26
CA ASN A 527 -2.03 4.53 -3.41
C ASN A 527 -0.92 5.57 -3.66
N ILE A 528 0.10 5.56 -2.81
CA ILE A 528 1.20 6.50 -2.87
C ILE A 528 1.82 6.53 -4.26
N ALA A 529 1.83 7.70 -4.89
CA ALA A 529 2.60 7.94 -6.09
C ALA A 529 3.87 8.73 -5.74
N PHE A 530 4.98 8.29 -6.27
CA PHE A 530 6.23 9.04 -6.24
C PHE A 530 6.33 9.93 -7.48
N ASN A 531 6.87 11.13 -7.30
CA ASN A 531 7.23 11.99 -8.45
C ASN A 531 8.56 11.58 -9.09
N PHE A 532 9.16 10.51 -8.66
CA PHE A 532 10.54 10.16 -8.92
C PHE A 532 10.66 8.72 -9.42
N SER A 533 11.56 8.52 -10.38
CA SER A 533 12.06 7.20 -10.76
C SER A 533 13.52 7.29 -11.21
N ILE A 534 14.30 6.25 -10.93
CA ILE A 534 15.68 6.13 -11.36
C ILE A 534 15.89 4.82 -12.12
N TYR A 535 16.54 4.90 -13.25
CA TYR A 535 16.85 3.78 -14.12
C TYR A 535 18.36 3.66 -14.27
N ASP A 536 18.91 2.58 -13.75
CA ASP A 536 20.34 2.31 -13.88
C ASP A 536 20.61 1.48 -15.15
N GLU A 537 21.49 2.00 -16.00
CA GLU A 537 21.89 1.37 -17.27
C GLU A 537 20.72 1.10 -18.25
N LEU A 538 19.67 1.93 -18.21
CA LEU A 538 18.49 1.75 -19.06
C LEU A 538 18.83 1.74 -20.56
N PHE A 539 19.73 2.65 -20.96
CA PHE A 539 20.13 2.82 -22.36
C PHE A 539 21.43 2.09 -22.73
N ASP A 540 22.10 1.49 -21.75
CA ASP A 540 23.47 0.97 -21.93
C ASP A 540 23.50 -0.50 -22.39
N SER A 541 22.43 -1.25 -22.12
CA SER A 541 22.34 -2.68 -22.43
C SER A 541 21.18 -2.99 -23.37
N SER A 542 21.45 -3.82 -24.35
CA SER A 542 20.48 -4.54 -25.19
C SER A 542 19.53 -3.72 -26.09
N LEU A 543 19.38 -2.40 -25.91
CA LEU A 543 18.53 -1.59 -26.77
C LEU A 543 19.34 -0.99 -27.93
N ASP A 544 18.79 -1.07 -29.15
CA ASP A 544 19.27 -0.33 -30.31
C ASP A 544 18.83 1.14 -30.28
N GLU A 545 19.26 1.96 -31.24
CA GLU A 545 18.91 3.38 -31.29
C GLU A 545 17.40 3.61 -31.33
N LYS A 546 16.69 2.80 -32.14
CA LYS A 546 15.23 2.90 -32.26
C LYS A 546 14.54 2.54 -30.94
N GLY A 547 14.98 1.48 -30.28
CA GLY A 547 14.48 1.09 -28.95
C GLY A 547 14.70 2.18 -27.91
N VAL A 548 15.85 2.85 -27.90
CA VAL A 548 16.15 3.99 -27.03
C VAL A 548 15.19 5.14 -27.30
N GLU A 549 14.96 5.50 -28.57
CA GLU A 549 14.01 6.58 -28.93
C GLU A 549 12.59 6.28 -28.46
N LEU A 550 12.13 5.04 -28.63
CA LEU A 550 10.79 4.62 -28.19
C LEU A 550 10.65 4.70 -26.66
N VAL A 551 11.63 4.23 -25.92
CA VAL A 551 11.63 4.35 -24.46
C VAL A 551 11.68 5.80 -24.03
N LEU A 552 12.50 6.64 -24.67
CA LEU A 552 12.52 8.08 -24.42
C LEU A 552 11.18 8.76 -24.69
N GLY A 553 10.49 8.35 -25.74
CA GLY A 553 9.12 8.82 -26.03
C GLY A 553 8.17 8.53 -24.87
N ILE A 554 8.24 7.31 -24.32
CA ILE A 554 7.44 6.92 -23.14
C ILE A 554 7.83 7.75 -21.92
N LEU A 555 9.13 7.94 -21.64
CA LEU A 555 9.59 8.71 -20.50
C LEU A 555 9.17 10.18 -20.60
N ARG A 556 9.25 10.80 -21.78
CA ARG A 556 8.79 12.17 -22.03
C ARG A 556 7.28 12.31 -21.79
N GLU A 557 6.49 11.38 -22.32
CA GLU A 557 5.05 11.35 -22.07
C GLU A 557 4.72 11.24 -20.58
N ARG A 558 5.49 10.45 -19.83
CA ARG A 558 5.33 10.33 -18.39
C ARG A 558 5.68 11.62 -17.66
N ILE A 559 6.76 12.29 -18.07
CA ILE A 559 7.15 13.57 -17.50
C ILE A 559 6.05 14.62 -17.72
N GLU A 560 5.54 14.70 -18.93
CA GLU A 560 4.46 15.63 -19.27
C GLU A 560 3.16 15.35 -18.53
N LYS A 561 2.81 14.07 -18.43
CA LYS A 561 1.54 13.64 -17.85
C LYS A 561 1.54 13.68 -16.31
N TYR A 562 2.65 13.34 -15.69
CA TYR A 562 2.71 13.10 -14.25
C TYR A 562 3.66 14.04 -13.51
N ASN A 563 4.39 14.91 -14.23
CA ASN A 563 5.47 15.76 -13.71
C ASN A 563 6.52 14.96 -12.91
N GLU A 564 6.97 13.88 -13.51
CA GLU A 564 7.99 13.02 -12.92
C GLU A 564 9.39 13.62 -13.04
N CYS A 565 10.19 13.43 -12.01
CA CYS A 565 11.64 13.52 -12.07
C CYS A 565 12.15 12.12 -12.48
N ILE A 566 12.63 11.98 -13.67
CA ILE A 566 13.20 10.72 -14.17
C ILE A 566 14.71 10.87 -14.24
N MET A 567 15.42 10.00 -13.54
CA MET A 567 16.88 9.93 -13.60
C MET A 567 17.32 8.69 -14.33
N VAL A 568 18.23 8.84 -15.28
CA VAL A 568 18.83 7.73 -15.99
C VAL A 568 20.34 7.75 -15.78
N ILE A 569 20.83 6.69 -15.20
CA ILE A 569 22.28 6.44 -15.09
C ILE A 569 22.73 5.80 -16.40
N SER A 570 23.68 6.42 -17.08
CA SER A 570 24.22 5.91 -18.34
C SER A 570 25.73 6.05 -18.45
N HIS A 571 26.32 5.08 -19.14
CA HIS A 571 27.73 5.07 -19.55
C HIS A 571 27.94 5.68 -20.95
N ARG A 572 26.87 5.81 -21.74
CA ARG A 572 26.96 6.31 -23.11
C ARG A 572 27.09 7.82 -23.14
N LYS A 573 28.01 8.33 -23.96
CA LYS A 573 28.21 9.78 -24.15
C LYS A 573 26.95 10.42 -24.76
N GLU A 574 26.32 9.70 -25.68
CA GLU A 574 25.17 10.12 -26.45
C GLU A 574 23.92 10.31 -25.56
N SER A 575 23.86 9.65 -24.40
CA SER A 575 22.72 9.75 -23.49
C SER A 575 22.48 11.17 -22.98
N VAL A 576 23.52 11.99 -22.92
CA VAL A 576 23.43 13.40 -22.52
C VAL A 576 22.48 14.20 -23.42
N LYS A 577 22.40 13.85 -24.70
CA LYS A 577 21.49 14.50 -25.68
C LYS A 577 20.01 14.30 -25.35
N PHE A 578 19.70 13.31 -24.54
CA PHE A 578 18.33 12.96 -24.19
C PHE A 578 17.80 13.73 -22.98
N ALA A 579 18.68 14.40 -22.23
CA ALA A 579 18.30 15.16 -21.06
C ALA A 579 17.36 16.30 -21.43
N SER A 580 16.22 16.39 -20.72
CA SER A 580 15.36 17.57 -20.71
C SER A 580 15.48 18.34 -19.38
N GLY A 581 16.17 17.77 -18.42
CA GLY A 581 16.52 18.33 -17.14
C GLY A 581 18.02 18.48 -16.96
N ASP A 582 18.48 18.43 -15.71
CA ASP A 582 19.89 18.62 -15.37
C ASP A 582 20.74 17.40 -15.77
N ILE A 583 21.96 17.66 -16.20
CA ILE A 583 23.00 16.64 -16.35
C ILE A 583 23.79 16.59 -15.05
N ILE A 584 23.70 15.47 -14.35
CA ILE A 584 24.46 15.23 -13.12
C ILE A 584 25.77 14.58 -13.51
N PHE A 585 26.81 15.39 -13.57
CA PHE A 585 28.11 14.92 -13.97
C PHE A 585 28.98 14.63 -12.75
N LEU A 586 29.47 13.40 -12.66
CA LEU A 586 30.30 12.92 -11.57
C LEU A 586 31.74 12.71 -12.05
N GLU A 587 32.68 13.15 -11.28
CA GLU A 587 34.10 12.83 -11.47
C GLU A 587 34.60 11.99 -10.30
N LYS A 588 35.27 10.90 -10.61
CA LYS A 588 36.00 10.14 -9.60
C LYS A 588 37.49 10.38 -9.75
N ARG A 589 38.13 10.83 -8.65
CA ARG A 589 39.56 11.07 -8.59
C ARG A 589 40.08 10.66 -7.22
N ASN A 590 41.21 9.93 -7.20
CA ASN A 590 41.80 9.38 -5.98
C ASN A 590 40.81 8.54 -5.17
N GLY A 591 40.00 7.72 -5.84
CA GLY A 591 38.97 6.90 -5.19
C GLY A 591 37.72 7.64 -4.74
N ILE A 592 37.66 8.98 -4.83
CA ILE A 592 36.59 9.84 -4.34
C ILE A 592 35.76 10.39 -5.50
N THR A 593 34.46 10.26 -5.39
CA THR A 593 33.47 10.81 -6.34
C THR A 593 33.00 12.17 -5.88
N LYS A 594 32.98 13.13 -6.80
CA LYS A 594 32.43 14.49 -6.64
C LYS A 594 31.48 14.82 -7.77
N ARG A 595 30.54 15.70 -7.53
CA ARG A 595 29.75 16.33 -8.59
C ARG A 595 30.52 17.54 -9.11
N ILE A 596 30.61 17.65 -10.42
CA ILE A 596 31.20 18.81 -11.08
C ILE A 596 30.21 19.38 -12.09
N GLU A 597 30.41 20.64 -12.48
CA GLU A 597 29.63 21.22 -13.56
C GLU A 597 29.91 20.51 -14.88
N PHE A 598 28.86 20.23 -15.61
CA PHE A 598 29.00 19.62 -16.94
C PHE A 598 29.46 20.70 -17.92
N SER A 599 30.66 20.57 -18.42
CA SER A 599 31.14 21.32 -19.58
C SER A 599 31.13 20.36 -20.77
N GLU A 600 30.52 20.75 -21.88
CA GLU A 600 30.60 19.98 -23.12
C GLU A 600 32.06 19.81 -23.53
N TYR A 601 32.59 18.56 -23.44
CA TYR A 601 33.84 18.12 -24.01
C TYR A 601 33.60 17.36 -25.29
#